data_8748b81e4976eae34ab282d9a223c0c4
#
_entry.id   8748b81e4976eae34ab282d9a223c0c4
#
_cell.length_a   1.000
_cell.length_b   1.000
_cell.length_c   1.000
_cell.angle_alpha   90.00
_cell.angle_beta   90.00
_cell.angle_gamma   90.00
#
_symmetry.space_group_name_H-M   'P 1'
#
loop_
_entity.id
_entity.type
_entity.pdbx_description
1 polymer ?
#
loop_
_entity_poly.entity_id
_entity_poly.type
_entity_poly.pdbx_seq_one_letter_code
_entity_poly.pdbx_strand_id
1 'polypeptide(L)'
;HIKDEKIIKNQFSLITSFAMFYDIDKPNDFCEDISKLLDKNGEWISEFSYFPLLIKNLTYDQICHEHVTYYTLTTFQNIVSKNGLKIIDLSFNEINGGSIEVVCCKKNSKKIPNYKKINEVLNDEKNIDHQSYERLNLRVRNTKKILQTFVREIGKKNIIGYGAATKGNII
;
A
#
# COMPACT_ATOMS: atom_id res chain seq x y z
N HIS A 1 -17.59 -0.95 9.63
CA HIS A 1 -18.95 -0.48 9.30
C HIS A 1 -19.38 0.52 10.35
N ILE A 2 -19.59 1.77 9.92
CA ILE A 2 -20.13 2.83 10.78
C ILE A 2 -21.60 2.50 11.01
N LYS A 3 -21.89 1.91 12.19
CA LYS A 3 -23.25 1.60 12.63
C LYS A 3 -23.81 2.64 13.60
N ASP A 4 -22.99 3.63 13.99
CA ASP A 4 -23.40 4.62 15.00
C ASP A 4 -24.21 5.72 14.32
N GLU A 5 -25.49 5.84 14.65
CA GLU A 5 -26.41 6.86 14.16
C GLU A 5 -26.00 8.29 14.52
N LYS A 6 -25.08 8.44 15.48
CA LYS A 6 -24.54 9.74 15.92
C LYS A 6 -23.46 10.30 14.99
N ILE A 7 -22.92 9.49 14.06
CA ILE A 7 -21.92 9.96 13.11
C ILE A 7 -22.60 10.72 11.97
N ILE A 8 -22.34 12.01 11.91
CA ILE A 8 -22.91 12.92 10.92
C ILE A 8 -22.21 12.67 9.58
N LYS A 9 -22.99 12.24 8.58
CA LYS A 9 -22.53 12.06 7.20
C LYS A 9 -22.12 13.40 6.57
N ASN A 10 -21.17 13.34 5.61
CA ASN A 10 -20.72 14.52 4.84
C ASN A 10 -20.12 15.63 5.68
N GLN A 11 -19.37 15.31 6.71
CA GLN A 11 -18.90 16.29 7.69
C GLN A 11 -17.40 16.63 7.55
N PHE A 12 -16.58 15.67 7.09
CA PHE A 12 -15.14 15.84 7.14
C PHE A 12 -14.58 16.37 5.82
N SER A 13 -13.85 17.48 5.89
CA SER A 13 -13.13 18.04 4.75
C SER A 13 -11.82 17.30 4.48
N LEU A 14 -11.26 16.61 5.49
CA LEU A 14 -10.06 15.79 5.36
C LEU A 14 -10.21 14.53 6.21
N ILE A 15 -9.90 13.39 5.59
CA ILE A 15 -9.71 12.11 6.26
C ILE A 15 -8.33 11.60 5.87
N THR A 16 -7.60 11.00 6.80
CA THR A 16 -6.28 10.42 6.54
C THR A 16 -6.23 8.98 7.02
N SER A 17 -5.51 8.12 6.30
CA SER A 17 -5.19 6.76 6.69
C SER A 17 -3.78 6.41 6.23
N PHE A 18 -2.85 6.25 7.17
CA PHE A 18 -1.46 5.98 6.88
C PHE A 18 -1.06 4.59 7.40
N ALA A 19 -0.33 3.84 6.58
CA ALA A 19 0.24 2.55 6.91
C ALA A 19 -0.78 1.54 7.50
N MET A 20 -2.02 1.50 6.96
CA MET A 20 -3.07 0.64 7.50
C MET A 20 -3.99 -0.01 6.45
N PHE A 21 -4.04 0.52 5.22
CA PHE A 21 -5.02 0.06 4.24
C PHE A 21 -4.79 -1.41 3.83
N TYR A 22 -3.55 -1.86 3.87
CA TYR A 22 -3.16 -3.24 3.58
C TYR A 22 -3.51 -4.26 4.68
N ASP A 23 -3.89 -3.77 5.88
CA ASP A 23 -4.29 -4.60 7.02
C ASP A 23 -5.82 -4.77 7.12
N ILE A 24 -6.57 -4.14 6.20
CA ILE A 24 -8.04 -4.12 6.26
C ILE A 24 -8.62 -5.37 5.60
N ASP A 25 -9.36 -6.18 6.34
CA ASP A 25 -10.06 -7.37 5.85
C ASP A 25 -11.17 -7.04 4.84
N LYS A 26 -11.84 -5.89 5.02
CA LYS A 26 -12.99 -5.47 4.22
C LYS A 26 -12.79 -4.09 3.61
N PRO A 27 -11.89 -3.95 2.62
CA PRO A 27 -11.55 -2.64 2.07
C PRO A 27 -12.72 -1.94 1.37
N ASN A 28 -13.70 -2.68 0.84
CA ASN A 28 -14.89 -2.07 0.26
C ASN A 28 -15.76 -1.38 1.32
N ASP A 29 -16.01 -2.06 2.46
CA ASP A 29 -16.80 -1.50 3.57
C ASP A 29 -16.10 -0.23 4.11
N PHE A 30 -14.78 -0.28 4.25
CA PHE A 30 -13.99 0.86 4.68
C PHE A 30 -14.11 2.05 3.72
N CYS A 31 -13.96 1.83 2.41
CA CYS A 31 -14.09 2.89 1.40
C CYS A 31 -15.51 3.43 1.32
N GLU A 32 -16.53 2.60 1.51
CA GLU A 32 -17.93 3.03 1.59
C GLU A 32 -18.12 3.97 2.80
N ASP A 33 -17.57 3.64 3.96
CA ASP A 33 -17.64 4.46 5.16
C ASP A 33 -16.89 5.80 4.98
N ILE A 34 -15.69 5.78 4.39
CA ILE A 34 -14.97 7.01 3.99
C ILE A 34 -15.85 7.88 3.08
N SER A 35 -16.49 7.29 2.08
CA SER A 35 -17.36 7.99 1.14
C SER A 35 -18.56 8.64 1.83
N LYS A 36 -19.11 8.00 2.88
CA LYS A 36 -20.22 8.55 3.68
C LYS A 36 -19.79 9.73 4.55
N LEU A 37 -18.57 9.65 5.12
CA LEU A 37 -18.04 10.64 6.05
C LEU A 37 -17.52 11.90 5.38
N LEU A 38 -16.87 11.78 4.22
CA LEU A 38 -16.37 12.94 3.49
C LEU A 38 -17.47 13.92 3.15
N ASP A 39 -17.20 15.21 3.27
CA ASP A 39 -18.04 16.24 2.69
C ASP A 39 -17.94 16.23 1.15
N LYS A 40 -18.76 17.06 0.49
CA LYS A 40 -18.83 17.12 -0.99
C LYS A 40 -17.48 17.46 -1.64
N ASN A 41 -16.66 18.27 -0.96
CA ASN A 41 -15.36 18.76 -1.44
C ASN A 41 -14.19 18.17 -0.64
N GLY A 42 -14.49 17.27 0.30
CA GLY A 42 -13.51 16.62 1.16
C GLY A 42 -12.53 15.74 0.40
N GLU A 43 -11.38 15.54 1.01
CA GLU A 43 -10.32 14.67 0.52
C GLU A 43 -10.02 13.57 1.51
N TRP A 44 -9.74 12.40 0.99
CA TRP A 44 -9.15 11.29 1.72
C TRP A 44 -7.74 11.04 1.22
N ILE A 45 -6.77 11.15 2.11
CA ILE A 45 -5.37 10.84 1.83
C ILE A 45 -5.08 9.46 2.43
N SER A 46 -4.73 8.51 1.57
CA SER A 46 -4.36 7.16 1.98
C SER A 46 -2.92 6.88 1.56
N GLU A 47 -2.08 6.51 2.52
CA GLU A 47 -0.71 6.06 2.26
C GLU A 47 -0.60 4.58 2.61
N PHE A 48 0.01 3.80 1.71
CA PHE A 48 0.21 2.36 1.90
C PHE A 48 1.42 1.85 1.11
N SER A 49 1.97 0.72 1.57
CA SER A 49 3.05 0.02 0.87
C SER A 49 2.64 -0.33 -0.55
N TYR A 50 3.47 0.08 -1.52
CA TYR A 50 3.14 -0.05 -2.94
C TYR A 50 3.80 -1.29 -3.54
N PHE A 51 3.00 -2.24 -3.97
CA PHE A 51 3.47 -3.56 -4.42
C PHE A 51 4.53 -3.49 -5.54
N PRO A 52 4.42 -2.63 -6.56
CA PRO A 52 5.47 -2.50 -7.57
C PRO A 52 6.82 -2.06 -7.00
N LEU A 53 6.83 -1.19 -5.97
CA LEU A 53 8.05 -0.79 -5.28
C LEU A 53 8.59 -1.91 -4.39
N LEU A 54 7.73 -2.73 -3.78
CA LEU A 54 8.16 -3.93 -3.05
C LEU A 54 8.97 -4.85 -3.97
N ILE A 55 8.49 -5.11 -5.18
CA ILE A 55 9.21 -5.93 -6.18
C ILE A 55 10.52 -5.26 -6.59
N LYS A 56 10.49 -3.98 -6.91
CA LYS A 56 11.65 -3.21 -7.37
C LYS A 56 12.74 -3.15 -6.31
N ASN A 57 12.37 -2.79 -5.09
CA ASN A 57 13.30 -2.54 -3.97
C ASN A 57 13.64 -3.80 -3.17
N LEU A 58 13.02 -4.93 -3.48
CA LEU A 58 13.19 -6.20 -2.78
C LEU A 58 12.84 -6.12 -1.29
N THR A 59 11.80 -5.37 -0.95
CA THR A 59 11.33 -5.22 0.44
C THR A 59 10.37 -6.35 0.82
N TYR A 60 10.82 -7.59 0.62
CA TYR A 60 10.01 -8.80 0.89
C TYR A 60 9.71 -9.03 2.37
N ASP A 61 10.39 -8.32 3.26
CA ASP A 61 10.10 -8.25 4.69
C ASP A 61 8.71 -7.65 4.98
N GLN A 62 8.10 -6.97 3.99
CA GLN A 62 6.71 -6.53 4.03
C GLN A 62 5.71 -7.70 3.87
N ILE A 63 6.17 -8.88 3.40
CA ILE A 63 5.30 -10.05 3.23
C ILE A 63 5.18 -10.77 4.57
N CYS A 64 4.29 -10.26 5.43
CA CYS A 64 4.02 -10.77 6.76
C CYS A 64 2.53 -11.08 6.93
N HIS A 65 2.19 -11.81 7.99
CA HIS A 65 0.83 -12.25 8.25
C HIS A 65 -0.16 -11.12 8.59
N GLU A 66 0.35 -9.97 9.00
CA GLU A 66 -0.46 -8.79 9.32
C GLU A 66 -0.96 -8.08 8.05
N HIS A 67 -0.18 -8.16 6.96
CA HIS A 67 -0.55 -7.55 5.68
C HIS A 67 -1.47 -8.48 4.89
N VAL A 68 -2.75 -8.22 4.94
CA VAL A 68 -3.79 -9.05 4.29
C VAL A 68 -3.73 -8.92 2.77
N THR A 69 -3.36 -7.73 2.25
CA THR A 69 -3.38 -7.46 0.81
C THR A 69 -2.20 -6.57 0.40
N TYR A 70 -1.68 -6.83 -0.81
CA TYR A 70 -0.63 -6.02 -1.44
C TYR A 70 -1.22 -5.27 -2.62
N TYR A 71 -1.21 -3.93 -2.55
CA TYR A 71 -1.94 -3.09 -3.49
C TYR A 71 -1.05 -2.55 -4.61
N THR A 72 -1.60 -2.62 -5.84
CA THR A 72 -1.24 -1.74 -6.96
C THR A 72 -2.23 -0.57 -7.00
N LEU A 73 -1.91 0.49 -7.73
CA LEU A 73 -2.83 1.60 -7.97
C LEU A 73 -4.08 1.12 -8.70
N THR A 74 -3.93 0.19 -9.66
CA THR A 74 -5.05 -0.43 -10.40
C THR A 74 -6.03 -1.10 -9.43
N THR A 75 -5.54 -1.91 -8.49
CA THR A 75 -6.40 -2.60 -7.52
C THR A 75 -7.08 -1.60 -6.58
N PHE A 76 -6.33 -0.63 -6.07
CA PHE A 76 -6.86 0.42 -5.20
C PHE A 76 -7.91 1.26 -5.92
N GLN A 77 -7.64 1.69 -7.16
CA GLN A 77 -8.58 2.46 -7.99
C GLN A 77 -9.89 1.71 -8.20
N ASN A 78 -9.84 0.41 -8.45
CA ASN A 78 -11.04 -0.42 -8.62
C ASN A 78 -11.90 -0.42 -7.35
N ILE A 79 -11.28 -0.53 -6.17
CA ILE A 79 -12.00 -0.52 -4.88
C ILE A 79 -12.64 0.84 -4.64
N VAL A 80 -11.88 1.94 -4.70
CA VAL A 80 -12.41 3.28 -4.41
C VAL A 80 -13.48 3.70 -5.41
N SER A 81 -13.34 3.32 -6.69
CA SER A 81 -14.32 3.63 -7.74
C SER A 81 -15.66 2.95 -7.52
N LYS A 82 -15.67 1.71 -7.03
CA LYS A 82 -16.90 0.98 -6.69
C LYS A 82 -17.64 1.63 -5.52
N ASN A 83 -16.91 2.31 -4.63
CA ASN A 83 -17.46 2.90 -3.41
C ASN A 83 -17.69 4.42 -3.50
N GLY A 84 -17.92 4.95 -4.70
CA GLY A 84 -18.30 6.34 -4.91
C GLY A 84 -17.18 7.36 -4.76
N LEU A 85 -15.93 6.92 -4.77
CA LEU A 85 -14.72 7.74 -4.70
C LEU A 85 -13.98 7.75 -6.05
N LYS A 86 -13.10 8.73 -6.25
CA LYS A 86 -12.15 8.81 -7.36
C LYS A 86 -10.80 9.31 -6.88
N ILE A 87 -9.73 8.83 -7.49
CA ILE A 87 -8.37 9.32 -7.28
C ILE A 87 -8.22 10.66 -7.99
N ILE A 88 -7.63 11.66 -7.31
CA ILE A 88 -7.36 12.97 -7.89
C ILE A 88 -5.87 13.29 -8.00
N ASP A 89 -5.04 12.75 -7.12
CA ASP A 89 -3.58 12.86 -7.20
C ASP A 89 -2.91 11.70 -6.46
N LEU A 90 -1.61 11.56 -6.62
CA LEU A 90 -0.80 10.58 -5.91
C LEU A 90 0.65 11.07 -5.77
N SER A 91 1.40 10.50 -4.84
CA SER A 91 2.84 10.70 -4.72
C SER A 91 3.51 9.42 -4.20
N PHE A 92 4.82 9.36 -4.33
CA PHE A 92 5.62 8.25 -3.80
C PHE A 92 6.55 8.74 -2.70
N ASN A 93 6.83 7.87 -1.73
CA ASN A 93 7.80 8.11 -0.69
C ASN A 93 8.59 6.82 -0.39
N GLU A 94 9.60 6.92 0.48
CA GLU A 94 10.48 5.79 0.83
C GLU A 94 10.03 5.04 2.10
N ILE A 95 8.90 5.41 2.68
CA ILE A 95 8.36 4.77 3.89
C ILE A 95 8.14 3.28 3.60
N ASN A 96 8.51 2.44 4.56
CA ASN A 96 8.40 0.98 4.44
C ASN A 96 9.11 0.38 3.21
N GLY A 97 10.12 1.05 2.67
CA GLY A 97 10.84 0.59 1.48
C GLY A 97 10.15 0.91 0.16
N GLY A 98 9.13 1.76 0.20
CA GLY A 98 8.42 2.32 -0.94
C GLY A 98 6.92 2.26 -0.78
N SER A 99 6.32 3.44 -0.52
CA SER A 99 4.87 3.63 -0.39
C SER A 99 4.34 4.57 -1.45
N ILE A 100 3.04 4.45 -1.70
CA ILE A 100 2.26 5.39 -2.49
C ILE A 100 1.28 6.13 -1.57
N GLU A 101 1.24 7.44 -1.70
CA GLU A 101 0.21 8.30 -1.12
C GLU A 101 -0.80 8.62 -2.21
N VAL A 102 -2.07 8.38 -1.97
CA VAL A 102 -3.15 8.58 -2.94
C VAL A 102 -4.17 9.53 -2.34
N VAL A 103 -4.49 10.59 -3.08
CA VAL A 103 -5.52 11.56 -2.72
C VAL A 103 -6.80 11.21 -3.46
N CYS A 104 -7.86 10.96 -2.70
CA CYS A 104 -9.18 10.63 -3.21
C CYS A 104 -10.20 11.70 -2.83
N CYS A 105 -11.26 11.82 -3.62
CA CYS A 105 -12.45 12.60 -3.28
C CYS A 105 -13.70 11.88 -3.74
N LYS A 106 -14.88 12.41 -3.41
CA LYS A 106 -16.15 11.88 -3.91
C LYS A 106 -16.19 11.93 -5.44
N LYS A 107 -16.79 10.93 -6.06
CA LYS A 107 -16.91 10.81 -7.52
C LYS A 107 -17.61 12.01 -8.15
N ASN A 108 -18.61 12.58 -7.48
CA ASN A 108 -19.36 13.75 -7.90
C ASN A 108 -18.72 15.09 -7.51
N SER A 109 -17.53 15.09 -6.89
CA SER A 109 -16.76 16.31 -6.63
C SER A 109 -16.31 16.96 -7.94
N LYS A 110 -16.25 18.30 -7.97
CA LYS A 110 -15.73 19.09 -9.10
C LYS A 110 -14.20 19.08 -9.22
N LYS A 111 -13.50 18.45 -8.28
CA LYS A 111 -12.03 18.33 -8.33
C LYS A 111 -11.60 17.53 -9.56
N ILE A 112 -10.62 18.05 -10.28
CA ILE A 112 -10.12 17.47 -11.53
C ILE A 112 -8.94 16.56 -11.20
N PRO A 113 -8.98 15.28 -11.58
CA PRO A 113 -7.84 14.38 -11.41
C PRO A 113 -6.61 14.79 -12.22
N ASN A 114 -5.43 14.57 -11.67
CA ASN A 114 -4.17 14.62 -12.40
C ASN A 114 -4.04 13.38 -13.29
N TYR A 115 -4.82 13.37 -14.38
CA TYR A 115 -4.90 12.21 -15.28
C TYR A 115 -3.54 11.80 -15.83
N LYS A 116 -2.65 12.78 -16.12
CA LYS A 116 -1.32 12.48 -16.64
C LYS A 116 -0.56 11.58 -15.67
N LYS A 117 -0.42 12.02 -14.43
CA LYS A 117 0.32 11.31 -13.37
C LYS A 117 -0.30 9.95 -13.05
N ILE A 118 -1.63 9.90 -12.92
CA ILE A 118 -2.36 8.66 -12.65
C ILE A 118 -2.17 7.65 -13.77
N ASN A 119 -2.32 8.08 -15.04
CA ASN A 119 -2.19 7.18 -16.18
C ASN A 119 -0.74 6.71 -16.41
N GLU A 120 0.26 7.52 -16.12
CA GLU A 120 1.67 7.11 -16.13
C GLU A 120 1.87 5.91 -15.19
N VAL A 121 1.43 6.01 -13.95
CA VAL A 121 1.55 4.93 -12.96
C VAL A 121 0.75 3.68 -13.37
N LEU A 122 -0.49 3.84 -13.84
CA LEU A 122 -1.30 2.72 -14.30
C LEU A 122 -0.70 2.01 -15.52
N ASN A 123 0.00 2.76 -16.40
CA ASN A 123 0.69 2.17 -17.54
C ASN A 123 1.96 1.42 -17.11
N ASP A 124 2.70 1.94 -16.14
CA ASP A 124 3.88 1.27 -15.59
C ASP A 124 3.52 -0.06 -14.91
N GLU A 125 2.36 -0.13 -14.25
CA GLU A 125 1.86 -1.36 -13.64
C GLU A 125 1.60 -2.50 -14.63
N LYS A 126 1.28 -2.19 -15.90
CA LYS A 126 1.09 -3.20 -16.95
C LYS A 126 2.34 -4.03 -17.25
N ASN A 127 3.50 -3.53 -16.86
CA ASN A 127 4.77 -4.23 -17.01
C ASN A 127 5.02 -5.28 -15.90
N ILE A 128 4.12 -5.37 -14.91
CA ILE A 128 4.20 -6.38 -13.84
C ILE A 128 3.52 -7.65 -14.35
N ASP A 129 4.32 -8.58 -14.78
CA ASP A 129 3.93 -9.87 -15.34
C ASP A 129 4.35 -11.04 -14.44
N HIS A 130 4.06 -12.25 -14.85
CA HIS A 130 4.48 -13.46 -14.15
C HIS A 130 6.01 -13.52 -13.96
N GLN A 131 6.79 -13.05 -14.91
CA GLN A 131 8.25 -13.05 -14.83
C GLN A 131 8.74 -12.09 -13.72
N SER A 132 7.99 -11.04 -13.42
CA SER A 132 8.30 -10.13 -12.30
C SER A 132 8.25 -10.84 -10.96
N TYR A 133 7.29 -11.75 -10.76
CA TYR A 133 7.20 -12.60 -9.57
C TYR A 133 8.29 -13.66 -9.51
N GLU A 134 8.64 -14.26 -10.64
CA GLU A 134 9.75 -15.22 -10.70
C GLU A 134 11.09 -14.54 -10.37
N ARG A 135 11.32 -13.34 -10.93
CA ARG A 135 12.50 -12.54 -10.60
C ARG A 135 12.55 -12.17 -9.11
N LEU A 136 11.42 -11.79 -8.50
CA LEU A 136 11.34 -11.53 -7.07
C LEU A 136 11.75 -12.77 -6.27
N ASN A 137 11.17 -13.95 -6.57
CA ASN A 137 11.50 -15.21 -5.91
C ASN A 137 12.98 -15.55 -6.02
N LEU A 138 13.56 -15.39 -7.21
CA LEU A 138 14.98 -15.64 -7.42
C LEU A 138 15.86 -14.70 -6.59
N ARG A 139 15.54 -13.42 -6.56
CA ARG A 139 16.26 -12.41 -5.76
C ARG A 139 16.19 -12.71 -4.27
N VAL A 140 15.01 -13.07 -3.74
CA VAL A 140 14.83 -13.47 -2.32
C VAL A 140 15.69 -14.70 -2.00
N ARG A 141 15.65 -15.75 -2.85
CA ARG A 141 16.49 -16.96 -2.65
C ARG A 141 17.97 -16.65 -2.68
N ASN A 142 18.41 -15.74 -3.54
CA ASN A 142 19.81 -15.32 -3.60
C ASN A 142 20.22 -14.53 -2.35
N THR A 143 19.37 -13.61 -1.86
CA THR A 143 19.59 -12.90 -0.60
C THR A 143 19.75 -13.87 0.55
N LYS A 144 18.86 -14.87 0.65
CA LYS A 144 18.99 -15.94 1.68
C LYS A 144 20.33 -16.66 1.61
N LYS A 145 20.78 -17.06 0.41
CA LYS A 145 22.08 -17.72 0.23
C LYS A 145 23.24 -16.84 0.67
N ILE A 146 23.22 -15.55 0.30
CA ILE A 146 24.25 -14.58 0.68
C ILE A 146 24.31 -14.44 2.20
N LEU A 147 23.16 -14.24 2.86
CA LEU A 147 23.08 -14.14 4.31
C LEU A 147 23.56 -15.41 5.01
N GLN A 148 23.17 -16.58 4.53
CA GLN A 148 23.61 -17.86 5.09
C GLN A 148 25.13 -18.05 4.96
N THR A 149 25.72 -17.65 3.84
CA THR A 149 27.18 -17.70 3.64
C THR A 149 27.88 -16.73 4.59
N PHE A 150 27.41 -15.49 4.66
CA PHE A 150 27.94 -14.47 5.56
C PHE A 150 27.93 -14.93 7.04
N VAL A 151 26.80 -15.50 7.50
CA VAL A 151 26.67 -16.02 8.87
C VAL A 151 27.65 -17.18 9.14
N ARG A 152 27.89 -18.04 8.14
CA ARG A 152 28.88 -19.15 8.28
C ARG A 152 30.30 -18.63 8.38
N GLU A 153 30.68 -17.65 7.55
CA GLU A 153 32.03 -17.09 7.49
C GLU A 153 32.38 -16.33 8.78
N ILE A 154 31.47 -15.52 9.31
CA ILE A 154 31.69 -14.77 10.56
C ILE A 154 31.64 -15.69 11.80
N GLY A 155 30.87 -16.75 11.74
CA GLY A 155 30.57 -17.64 12.86
C GLY A 155 29.51 -17.08 13.81
N LYS A 156 28.56 -17.95 14.17
CA LYS A 156 27.35 -17.58 14.94
C LYS A 156 27.61 -16.85 16.26
N LYS A 157 28.76 -17.09 16.91
CA LYS A 157 29.14 -16.46 18.20
C LYS A 157 29.46 -14.97 18.08
N ASN A 158 29.71 -14.48 16.85
CA ASN A 158 30.12 -13.10 16.59
C ASN A 158 28.98 -12.25 16.03
N ILE A 159 27.75 -12.78 16.01
CA ILE A 159 26.59 -12.09 15.46
C ILE A 159 25.59 -11.85 16.59
N ILE A 160 25.22 -10.58 16.76
CA ILE A 160 24.18 -10.15 17.69
C ILE A 160 23.06 -9.52 16.85
N GLY A 161 21.83 -10.05 17.00
CA GLY A 161 20.64 -9.46 16.42
C GLY A 161 20.06 -8.40 17.37
N TYR A 162 19.71 -7.24 16.83
CA TYR A 162 18.95 -6.21 17.53
C TYR A 162 17.69 -5.89 16.77
N GLY A 163 16.55 -6.25 17.32
CA GLY A 163 15.23 -5.99 16.71
C GLY A 163 14.18 -6.93 17.27
N ALA A 164 12.94 -6.44 17.33
CA ALA A 164 11.76 -7.21 17.78
C ALA A 164 10.53 -6.96 16.87
N ALA A 165 10.74 -6.41 15.67
CA ALA A 165 9.66 -6.17 14.72
C ALA A 165 9.24 -7.46 14.03
N THR A 166 7.95 -7.56 13.64
CA THR A 166 7.39 -8.68 12.87
C THR A 166 8.23 -9.02 11.63
N LYS A 167 8.74 -8.01 10.95
CA LYS A 167 9.62 -8.15 9.77
C LYS A 167 10.89 -8.95 10.04
N GLY A 168 11.44 -8.90 11.24
CA GLY A 168 12.61 -9.69 11.64
C GLY A 168 12.40 -11.19 11.61
N ASN A 169 11.18 -11.67 11.64
CA ASN A 169 10.83 -13.09 11.53
C ASN A 169 10.83 -13.62 10.10
N ILE A 170 10.91 -12.73 9.11
CA ILE A 170 10.84 -13.06 7.68
C ILE A 170 12.23 -13.19 7.06
N ILE A 171 13.21 -12.53 7.64
CA ILE A 171 14.62 -12.56 7.22
C ILE A 171 15.34 -13.74 7.85
#